data_96aac2595e49d35b30a74f711c0c741d
#
_entry.id   96aac2595e49d35b30a74f711c0c741d
#
_cell.length_a   1.000
_cell.length_b   1.000
_cell.length_c   1.000
_cell.angle_alpha   90.00
_cell.angle_beta   90.00
_cell.angle_gamma   90.00
#
_symmetry.space_group_name_H-M   'P 1'
#
loop_
_entity.id
_entity.type
_entity.pdbx_description
1 polymer ?
#
loop_
_entity_poly.entity_id
_entity_poly.type
_entity_poly.pdbx_seq_one_letter_code
_entity_poly.pdbx_strand_id
1 'polypeptide(L)'
;MTKAILLLHGFATNKTDFDPIIDELNNLYDHVECHNLPGHNGEPRLKGFTAHATMKYVDNAISKLEKKYDIIDVLGFSMGGALGTYVAANYKVRKLILLAPANVFLNAKYPLIRIKQFIQYLDAKTNNKSNSEEIIKEYELVLKEDEDAMKITKKFILPNYNIRTIRQFVEVIKSCKENMKPISSKTLVILGDMDQLVPEKTENYIAQYTKDLTVIKFKNVSHMMLRSKKSKQLIHAIIEFIKKEDNNDESN
;
A
#
# COMPACT_ATOMS: atom_id res chain seq x y z
N MET A 1 12.59 -24.10 8.31
CA MET A 1 12.18 -23.46 7.04
C MET A 1 12.63 -22.01 7.06
N THR A 2 13.33 -21.59 6.04
CA THR A 2 13.81 -20.21 5.90
C THR A 2 12.74 -19.31 5.30
N LYS A 3 12.63 -18.08 5.82
CA LYS A 3 11.55 -17.15 5.47
C LYS A 3 12.11 -15.84 4.92
N ALA A 4 11.54 -15.36 3.79
CA ALA A 4 11.85 -14.05 3.25
C ALA A 4 10.59 -13.22 3.03
N ILE A 5 10.74 -11.90 3.02
CA ILE A 5 9.69 -10.98 2.62
C ILE A 5 10.21 -10.01 1.57
N LEU A 6 9.44 -9.81 0.49
CA LEU A 6 9.69 -8.82 -0.55
C LEU A 6 8.86 -7.57 -0.29
N LEU A 7 9.52 -6.40 -0.18
CA LEU A 7 8.89 -5.11 0.02
C LEU A 7 8.90 -4.31 -1.28
N LEU A 8 7.73 -3.85 -1.72
CA LEU A 8 7.53 -3.10 -2.96
C LEU A 8 6.90 -1.73 -2.66
N HIS A 9 7.68 -0.66 -2.81
CA HIS A 9 7.27 0.71 -2.48
C HIS A 9 6.38 1.36 -3.56
N GLY A 10 5.85 2.54 -3.25
CA GLY A 10 4.94 3.30 -4.11
C GLY A 10 5.61 4.02 -5.28
N PHE A 11 4.77 4.55 -6.20
CA PHE A 11 5.22 5.41 -7.30
C PHE A 11 5.73 6.75 -6.76
N ALA A 12 6.84 7.23 -7.29
CA ALA A 12 7.51 8.48 -6.92
C ALA A 12 7.97 8.57 -5.44
N THR A 13 7.99 7.44 -4.74
CA THR A 13 8.57 7.26 -3.40
C THR A 13 9.81 6.36 -3.48
N ASN A 14 10.23 5.75 -2.41
CA ASN A 14 11.37 4.84 -2.37
C ASN A 14 11.25 3.85 -1.19
N LYS A 15 12.24 2.99 -1.01
CA LYS A 15 12.28 1.97 0.04
C LYS A 15 12.03 2.50 1.46
N THR A 16 12.29 3.79 1.73
CA THR A 16 12.04 4.39 3.06
C THR A 16 10.55 4.49 3.42
N ASP A 17 9.63 4.16 2.50
CA ASP A 17 8.22 3.99 2.85
C ASP A 17 8.03 2.93 3.95
N PHE A 18 8.94 1.96 4.04
CA PHE A 18 8.90 0.86 4.99
C PHE A 18 9.74 1.07 6.25
N ASP A 19 10.48 2.19 6.38
CA ASP A 19 11.29 2.47 7.58
C ASP A 19 10.49 2.28 8.90
N PRO A 20 9.18 2.66 8.98
CA PRO A 20 8.42 2.48 10.22
C PRO A 20 8.17 1.03 10.65
N ILE A 21 8.35 0.04 9.77
CA ILE A 21 8.06 -1.37 10.04
C ILE A 21 9.29 -2.28 9.84
N ILE A 22 10.39 -1.76 9.33
CA ILE A 22 11.52 -2.57 8.87
C ILE A 22 12.16 -3.40 10.01
N ASP A 23 12.23 -2.84 11.21
CA ASP A 23 12.85 -3.52 12.37
C ASP A 23 12.00 -4.71 12.82
N GLU A 24 10.67 -4.57 12.85
CA GLU A 24 9.76 -5.66 13.18
C GLU A 24 9.85 -6.79 12.14
N LEU A 25 9.99 -6.44 10.86
CA LEU A 25 10.14 -7.44 9.79
C LEU A 25 11.49 -8.15 9.88
N ASN A 26 12.59 -7.46 10.18
CA ASN A 26 13.90 -8.07 10.38
C ASN A 26 13.91 -9.06 11.57
N ASN A 27 13.03 -8.89 12.55
CA ASN A 27 12.89 -9.83 13.66
C ASN A 27 12.05 -11.08 13.31
N LEU A 28 11.29 -11.05 12.20
CA LEU A 28 10.35 -12.12 11.81
C LEU A 28 10.83 -12.95 10.62
N TYR A 29 11.74 -12.42 9.81
CA TYR A 29 12.22 -13.04 8.58
C TYR A 29 13.73 -13.20 8.59
N ASP A 30 14.22 -14.29 8.02
CA ASP A 30 15.65 -14.50 7.79
C ASP A 30 16.22 -13.54 6.75
N HIS A 31 15.35 -12.98 5.90
CA HIS A 31 15.71 -11.98 4.89
C HIS A 31 14.56 -11.02 4.56
N VAL A 32 14.86 -9.73 4.54
CA VAL A 32 13.98 -8.68 4.08
C VAL A 32 14.55 -8.07 2.80
N GLU A 33 13.93 -8.37 1.66
CA GLU A 33 14.31 -7.80 0.36
C GLU A 33 13.61 -6.46 0.17
N CYS A 34 14.33 -5.35 0.40
CA CYS A 34 13.80 -4.00 0.35
C CYS A 34 14.74 -3.08 -0.43
N HIS A 35 14.50 -2.88 -1.71
CA HIS A 35 15.29 -2.02 -2.59
C HIS A 35 14.44 -0.99 -3.31
N ASN A 36 15.10 0.05 -3.82
CA ASN A 36 14.41 1.00 -4.69
C ASN A 36 14.08 0.35 -6.05
N LEU A 37 12.84 0.51 -6.48
CA LEU A 37 12.42 0.14 -7.83
C LEU A 37 13.19 0.95 -8.89
N PRO A 38 13.37 0.44 -10.12
CA PRO A 38 14.07 1.14 -11.18
C PRO A 38 13.60 2.59 -11.34
N GLY A 39 14.57 3.51 -11.42
CA GLY A 39 14.31 4.94 -11.54
C GLY A 39 13.92 5.66 -10.25
N HIS A 40 13.83 4.99 -9.10
CA HIS A 40 13.46 5.57 -7.80
C HIS A 40 14.65 5.82 -6.87
N ASN A 41 15.85 6.00 -7.43
CA ASN A 41 17.11 6.18 -6.67
C ASN A 41 17.43 7.64 -6.33
N GLY A 42 16.44 8.52 -6.33
CA GLY A 42 16.63 9.94 -6.06
C GLY A 42 16.97 10.78 -7.30
N GLU A 43 17.11 10.15 -8.47
CA GLU A 43 17.33 10.87 -9.73
C GLU A 43 16.09 11.71 -10.12
N PRO A 44 16.32 12.96 -10.60
CA PRO A 44 15.23 13.84 -11.00
C PRO A 44 14.31 13.18 -12.05
N ARG A 45 13.02 13.45 -11.94
CA ARG A 45 11.99 12.97 -12.87
C ARG A 45 12.01 11.45 -13.07
N LEU A 46 12.41 10.67 -12.04
CA LEU A 46 12.50 9.22 -12.06
C LEU A 46 13.23 8.71 -13.33
N LYS A 47 14.45 9.22 -13.54
CA LYS A 47 15.27 8.80 -14.68
C LYS A 47 15.48 7.28 -14.64
N GLY A 48 15.17 6.60 -15.75
CA GLY A 48 15.25 5.13 -15.84
C GLY A 48 13.98 4.39 -15.39
N PHE A 49 12.98 5.05 -14.83
CA PHE A 49 11.69 4.43 -14.55
C PHE A 49 10.95 4.12 -15.86
N THR A 50 10.72 2.83 -16.10
CA THR A 50 9.88 2.29 -17.16
C THR A 50 9.10 1.09 -16.67
N ALA A 51 7.92 0.83 -17.24
CA ALA A 51 7.13 -0.35 -16.90
C ALA A 51 7.93 -1.64 -17.13
N HIS A 52 8.57 -1.76 -18.27
CA HIS A 52 9.40 -2.93 -18.61
C HIS A 52 10.51 -3.19 -17.57
N ALA A 53 11.29 -2.14 -17.20
CA ALA A 53 12.37 -2.29 -16.22
C ALA A 53 11.81 -2.65 -14.83
N THR A 54 10.66 -2.09 -14.44
CA THR A 54 10.01 -2.37 -13.17
C THR A 54 9.51 -3.81 -13.10
N MET A 55 8.78 -4.29 -14.10
CA MET A 55 8.29 -5.66 -14.16
C MET A 55 9.46 -6.66 -14.15
N LYS A 56 10.47 -6.45 -15.01
CA LYS A 56 11.67 -7.30 -15.03
C LYS A 56 12.42 -7.33 -13.70
N TYR A 57 12.50 -6.18 -13.01
CA TYR A 57 13.13 -6.12 -11.68
C TYR A 57 12.36 -6.99 -10.68
N VAL A 58 11.04 -6.87 -10.64
CA VAL A 58 10.18 -7.63 -9.72
C VAL A 58 10.26 -9.13 -9.99
N ASP A 59 10.19 -9.55 -11.27
CA ASP A 59 10.35 -10.96 -11.65
C ASP A 59 11.71 -11.52 -11.22
N ASN A 60 12.78 -10.76 -11.41
CA ASN A 60 14.11 -11.16 -10.99
C ASN A 60 14.26 -11.24 -9.46
N ALA A 61 13.65 -10.29 -8.73
CA ALA A 61 13.71 -10.27 -7.27
C ALA A 61 13.01 -11.48 -6.68
N ILE A 62 11.75 -11.74 -7.08
CA ILE A 62 10.98 -12.87 -6.57
C ILE A 62 11.63 -14.22 -6.95
N SER A 63 12.08 -14.37 -8.21
CA SER A 63 12.75 -15.61 -8.67
C SER A 63 14.07 -15.90 -7.94
N LYS A 64 14.78 -14.88 -7.46
CA LYS A 64 15.97 -15.06 -6.61
C LYS A 64 15.60 -15.54 -5.21
N LEU A 65 14.49 -15.01 -4.66
CA LEU A 65 14.01 -15.43 -3.34
C LEU A 65 13.52 -16.88 -3.37
N GLU A 66 12.75 -17.28 -4.40
CA GLU A 66 12.27 -18.67 -4.57
C GLU A 66 13.38 -19.71 -4.61
N LYS A 67 14.58 -19.32 -5.06
CA LYS A 67 15.76 -20.23 -5.08
C LYS A 67 16.44 -20.38 -3.72
N LYS A 68 16.18 -19.50 -2.77
CA LYS A 68 16.95 -19.42 -1.51
C LYS A 68 16.11 -19.65 -0.27
N TYR A 69 14.81 -19.39 -0.33
CA TYR A 69 13.95 -19.41 0.84
C TYR A 69 12.74 -20.31 0.62
N ASP A 70 12.38 -21.05 1.67
CA ASP A 70 11.26 -22.00 1.64
C ASP A 70 9.90 -21.29 1.62
N ILE A 71 9.84 -20.15 2.31
CA ILE A 71 8.62 -19.37 2.51
C ILE A 71 8.88 -17.93 2.08
N ILE A 72 7.99 -17.39 1.23
CA ILE A 72 8.07 -16.02 0.75
C ILE A 72 6.73 -15.33 1.01
N ASP A 73 6.81 -14.16 1.65
CA ASP A 73 5.71 -13.23 1.79
C ASP A 73 5.99 -11.96 0.96
N VAL A 74 4.94 -11.21 0.65
CA VAL A 74 5.05 -9.96 -0.11
C VAL A 74 4.27 -8.87 0.60
N LEU A 75 4.89 -7.70 0.79
CA LEU A 75 4.25 -6.48 1.26
C LEU A 75 4.41 -5.38 0.21
N GLY A 76 3.30 -4.89 -0.31
CA GLY A 76 3.28 -3.87 -1.35
C GLY A 76 2.49 -2.63 -0.94
N PHE A 77 3.06 -1.44 -1.18
CA PHE A 77 2.40 -0.16 -0.96
C PHE A 77 2.07 0.53 -2.28
N SER A 78 0.85 0.98 -2.46
CA SER A 78 0.39 1.77 -3.63
C SER A 78 0.70 1.06 -4.96
N MET A 79 1.57 1.61 -5.82
CA MET A 79 2.07 0.93 -7.03
C MET A 79 2.70 -0.42 -6.67
N GLY A 80 3.48 -0.47 -5.59
CA GLY A 80 4.03 -1.72 -5.08
C GLY A 80 2.95 -2.73 -4.66
N GLY A 81 1.77 -2.26 -4.24
CA GLY A 81 0.61 -3.11 -3.98
C GLY A 81 0.07 -3.77 -5.27
N ALA A 82 -0.02 -3.03 -6.37
CA ALA A 82 -0.37 -3.61 -7.67
C ALA A 82 0.70 -4.61 -8.17
N LEU A 83 1.97 -4.30 -7.98
CA LEU A 83 3.07 -5.23 -8.26
C LEU A 83 3.00 -6.47 -7.35
N GLY A 84 2.66 -6.31 -6.06
CA GLY A 84 2.45 -7.41 -5.12
C GLY A 84 1.33 -8.36 -5.54
N THR A 85 0.20 -7.83 -6.04
CA THR A 85 -0.87 -8.69 -6.59
C THR A 85 -0.41 -9.46 -7.82
N TYR A 86 0.36 -8.82 -8.71
CA TYR A 86 0.97 -9.49 -9.86
C TYR A 86 1.92 -10.61 -9.42
N VAL A 87 2.78 -10.34 -8.42
CA VAL A 87 3.70 -11.36 -7.89
C VAL A 87 2.94 -12.54 -7.31
N ALA A 88 1.94 -12.32 -6.45
CA ALA A 88 1.16 -13.39 -5.85
C ALA A 88 0.31 -14.17 -6.86
N ALA A 89 -0.06 -13.53 -7.98
CA ALA A 89 -0.78 -14.20 -9.07
C ALA A 89 0.12 -15.10 -9.95
N ASN A 90 1.44 -14.91 -9.95
CA ASN A 90 2.34 -15.59 -10.89
C ASN A 90 3.46 -16.40 -10.21
N TYR A 91 3.69 -16.22 -8.90
CA TYR A 91 4.75 -16.86 -8.13
C TYR A 91 4.18 -17.46 -6.84
N LYS A 92 4.96 -18.35 -6.20
CA LYS A 92 4.54 -18.96 -4.93
C LYS A 92 4.75 -17.97 -3.78
N VAL A 93 3.67 -17.35 -3.32
CA VAL A 93 3.64 -16.42 -2.19
C VAL A 93 2.72 -16.99 -1.12
N ARG A 94 3.18 -17.08 0.14
CA ARG A 94 2.38 -17.55 1.26
C ARG A 94 1.38 -16.49 1.72
N LYS A 95 1.88 -15.29 2.06
CA LYS A 95 1.05 -14.15 2.50
C LYS A 95 1.31 -12.93 1.65
N LEU A 96 0.21 -12.27 1.25
CA LEU A 96 0.23 -11.03 0.50
C LEU A 96 -0.36 -9.90 1.36
N ILE A 97 0.43 -8.88 1.64
CA ILE A 97 0.02 -7.71 2.41
C ILE A 97 0.01 -6.48 1.49
N LEU A 98 -1.12 -5.82 1.39
CA LEU A 98 -1.37 -4.73 0.46
C LEU A 98 -1.80 -3.47 1.21
N LEU A 99 -0.99 -2.42 1.13
CA LEU A 99 -1.27 -1.12 1.71
C LEU A 99 -1.71 -0.17 0.60
N ALA A 100 -2.98 0.26 0.62
CA ALA A 100 -3.56 1.12 -0.41
C ALA A 100 -3.17 0.72 -1.84
N PRO A 101 -3.41 -0.53 -2.29
CA PRO A 101 -2.90 -1.04 -3.55
C PRO A 101 -3.52 -0.32 -4.76
N ALA A 102 -2.69 0.18 -5.67
CA ALA A 102 -3.10 0.99 -6.81
C ALA A 102 -3.69 0.17 -7.99
N ASN A 103 -4.19 -1.03 -7.75
CA ASN A 103 -4.91 -1.81 -8.78
C ASN A 103 -6.09 -1.03 -9.37
N VAL A 104 -6.78 -0.26 -8.53
CA VAL A 104 -7.69 0.79 -8.95
C VAL A 104 -7.19 2.10 -8.35
N PHE A 105 -7.00 3.12 -9.17
CA PHE A 105 -6.52 4.43 -8.75
C PHE A 105 -7.41 5.55 -9.31
N LEU A 106 -7.20 6.81 -8.88
CA LEU A 106 -8.05 7.97 -9.08
C LEU A 106 -9.35 7.88 -8.26
N ASN A 107 -9.27 8.36 -7.02
CA ASN A 107 -10.42 8.42 -6.12
C ASN A 107 -11.31 9.64 -6.43
N ALA A 108 -12.22 9.49 -7.39
CA ALA A 108 -13.17 10.55 -7.77
C ALA A 108 -14.17 10.93 -6.65
N LYS A 109 -14.31 10.10 -5.60
CA LYS A 109 -15.20 10.39 -4.46
C LYS A 109 -14.53 11.25 -3.38
N TYR A 110 -13.20 11.34 -3.36
CA TYR A 110 -12.48 12.06 -2.33
C TYR A 110 -12.92 13.52 -2.15
N PRO A 111 -13.10 14.34 -3.20
CA PRO A 111 -13.57 15.70 -3.03
C PRO A 111 -14.94 15.79 -2.33
N LEU A 112 -15.86 14.86 -2.63
CA LEU A 112 -17.18 14.82 -2.01
C LEU A 112 -17.11 14.45 -0.52
N ILE A 113 -16.21 13.55 -0.14
CA ILE A 113 -15.96 13.19 1.26
C ILE A 113 -15.48 14.43 2.03
N ARG A 114 -14.55 15.19 1.46
CA ARG A 114 -14.02 16.42 2.08
C ARG A 114 -15.08 17.49 2.27
N ILE A 115 -15.93 17.71 1.27
CA ILE A 115 -17.05 18.66 1.37
C ILE A 115 -18.01 18.24 2.49
N LYS A 116 -18.36 16.95 2.59
CA LYS A 116 -19.25 16.45 3.64
C LYS A 116 -18.65 16.67 5.04
N GLN A 117 -17.37 16.34 5.24
CA GLN A 117 -16.68 16.55 6.52
C GLN A 117 -16.62 18.02 6.90
N PHE A 118 -16.35 18.91 5.94
CA PHE A 118 -16.35 20.35 6.19
C PHE A 118 -17.73 20.87 6.61
N ILE A 119 -18.81 20.40 5.98
CA ILE A 119 -20.17 20.74 6.38
C ILE A 119 -20.46 20.26 7.81
N GLN A 120 -20.08 19.03 8.15
CA GLN A 120 -20.25 18.48 9.51
C GLN A 120 -19.48 19.28 10.56
N TYR A 121 -18.25 19.71 10.24
CA TYR A 121 -17.44 20.57 11.10
C TYR A 121 -18.09 21.94 11.34
N LEU A 122 -18.63 22.57 10.29
CA LEU A 122 -19.36 23.83 10.43
C LEU A 122 -20.63 23.67 11.27
N ASP A 123 -21.41 22.62 11.05
CA ASP A 123 -22.60 22.29 11.85
C ASP A 123 -22.22 22.06 13.32
N ALA A 124 -21.15 21.34 13.58
CA ALA A 124 -20.66 21.10 14.95
C ALA A 124 -20.23 22.39 15.66
N LYS A 125 -19.58 23.31 14.95
CA LYS A 125 -19.20 24.63 15.50
C LYS A 125 -20.38 25.53 15.80
N THR A 126 -21.47 25.44 15.02
CA THR A 126 -22.61 26.37 15.16
C THR A 126 -23.69 25.83 16.10
N ASN A 127 -23.93 24.52 16.13
CA ASN A 127 -25.10 23.95 16.79
C ASN A 127 -24.81 23.23 18.12
N ASN A 128 -23.57 23.19 18.57
CA ASN A 128 -23.12 22.67 19.88
C ASN A 128 -23.85 21.41 20.37
N LYS A 129 -23.94 20.38 19.52
CA LYS A 129 -24.57 19.09 19.82
C LYS A 129 -23.64 18.24 20.72
N SER A 130 -24.18 17.20 21.34
CA SER A 130 -23.45 16.34 22.30
C SER A 130 -22.14 15.71 21.76
N ASN A 131 -22.00 15.59 20.44
CA ASN A 131 -20.80 15.06 19.76
C ASN A 131 -19.98 16.12 19.01
N SER A 132 -20.28 17.40 19.20
CA SER A 132 -19.64 18.51 18.46
C SER A 132 -18.13 18.58 18.69
N GLU A 133 -17.67 18.39 19.94
CA GLU A 133 -16.24 18.42 20.27
C GLU A 133 -15.46 17.29 19.57
N GLU A 134 -16.03 16.10 19.50
CA GLU A 134 -15.43 14.96 18.82
C GLU A 134 -15.29 15.22 17.32
N ILE A 135 -16.36 15.71 16.67
CA ILE A 135 -16.37 16.05 15.23
C ILE A 135 -15.33 17.14 14.91
N ILE A 136 -15.25 18.19 15.75
CA ILE A 136 -14.28 19.28 15.57
C ILE A 136 -12.87 18.72 15.67
N LYS A 137 -12.58 17.94 16.71
CA LYS A 137 -11.27 17.34 16.95
C LYS A 137 -10.86 16.38 15.82
N GLU A 138 -11.78 15.54 15.35
CA GLU A 138 -11.51 14.64 14.21
C GLU A 138 -11.17 15.44 12.95
N TYR A 139 -11.92 16.50 12.63
CA TYR A 139 -11.66 17.30 11.44
C TYR A 139 -10.33 18.05 11.52
N GLU A 140 -9.97 18.61 12.68
CA GLU A 140 -8.66 19.25 12.90
C GLU A 140 -7.49 18.26 12.74
N LEU A 141 -7.67 17.01 13.19
CA LEU A 141 -6.69 15.94 12.95
C LEU A 141 -6.51 15.63 11.46
N VAL A 142 -7.62 15.57 10.73
CA VAL A 142 -7.60 15.34 9.27
C VAL A 142 -6.90 16.49 8.55
N LEU A 143 -7.17 17.76 8.92
CA LEU A 143 -6.47 18.91 8.33
C LEU A 143 -4.96 18.84 8.56
N LYS A 144 -4.52 18.42 9.73
CA LYS A 144 -3.10 18.26 10.04
C LYS A 144 -2.45 17.14 9.23
N GLU A 145 -3.14 16.01 9.05
CA GLU A 145 -2.65 14.93 8.18
C GLU A 145 -2.57 15.36 6.71
N ASP A 146 -3.52 16.16 6.23
CA ASP A 146 -3.47 16.74 4.87
C ASP A 146 -2.27 17.69 4.69
N GLU A 147 -1.93 18.51 5.67
CA GLU A 147 -0.73 19.35 5.63
C GLU A 147 0.55 18.51 5.52
N ASP A 148 0.67 17.45 6.31
CA ASP A 148 1.83 16.58 6.30
C ASP A 148 1.90 15.78 4.98
N ALA A 149 0.79 15.28 4.48
CA ALA A 149 0.69 14.66 3.16
C ALA A 149 1.07 15.65 2.04
N MET A 150 0.66 16.92 2.14
CA MET A 150 0.99 17.95 1.18
C MET A 150 2.50 18.29 1.19
N LYS A 151 3.14 18.34 2.36
CA LYS A 151 4.60 18.53 2.48
C LYS A 151 5.36 17.41 1.79
N ILE A 152 4.96 16.16 2.02
CA ILE A 152 5.55 14.97 1.36
C ILE A 152 5.32 15.04 -0.15
N THR A 153 4.11 15.36 -0.58
CA THR A 153 3.75 15.51 -1.99
C THR A 153 4.62 16.56 -2.68
N LYS A 154 4.77 17.74 -2.09
CA LYS A 154 5.62 18.80 -2.63
C LYS A 154 7.09 18.40 -2.69
N LYS A 155 7.60 17.72 -1.67
CA LYS A 155 9.03 17.39 -1.57
C LYS A 155 9.43 16.22 -2.48
N PHE A 156 8.63 15.18 -2.55
CA PHE A 156 9.01 13.91 -3.19
C PHE A 156 8.23 13.61 -4.47
N ILE A 157 6.96 13.99 -4.54
CA ILE A 157 6.07 13.57 -5.61
C ILE A 157 6.09 14.58 -6.77
N LEU A 158 5.80 15.86 -6.50
CA LEU A 158 5.71 16.88 -7.56
C LEU A 158 6.96 17.02 -8.44
N PRO A 159 8.21 16.99 -7.91
CA PRO A 159 9.40 17.09 -8.74
C PRO A 159 9.55 15.95 -9.75
N ASN A 160 8.94 14.81 -9.47
CA ASN A 160 9.03 13.58 -10.26
C ASN A 160 7.85 13.39 -11.22
N TYR A 161 6.79 14.20 -11.09
CA TYR A 161 5.62 14.14 -11.96
C TYR A 161 5.91 14.81 -13.31
N ASN A 162 5.85 14.02 -14.36
CA ASN A 162 5.79 14.48 -15.75
C ASN A 162 4.98 13.47 -16.58
N ILE A 163 4.57 13.87 -17.78
CA ILE A 163 3.72 13.04 -18.66
C ILE A 163 4.34 11.65 -18.90
N ARG A 164 5.67 11.58 -19.06
CA ARG A 164 6.37 10.31 -19.26
C ARG A 164 6.24 9.39 -18.05
N THR A 165 6.52 9.89 -16.85
CA THR A 165 6.48 9.06 -15.62
C THR A 165 5.07 8.61 -15.29
N ILE A 166 4.06 9.47 -15.50
CA ILE A 166 2.65 9.11 -15.32
C ILE A 166 2.26 8.01 -16.32
N ARG A 167 2.63 8.15 -17.59
CA ARG A 167 2.37 7.11 -18.60
C ARG A 167 3.01 5.78 -18.21
N GLN A 168 4.27 5.79 -17.76
CA GLN A 168 4.95 4.57 -17.32
C GLN A 168 4.29 3.94 -16.08
N PHE A 169 3.82 4.75 -15.14
CA PHE A 169 3.02 4.25 -14.00
C PHE A 169 1.74 3.56 -14.49
N VAL A 170 0.99 4.18 -15.39
CA VAL A 170 -0.22 3.57 -15.97
C VAL A 170 0.10 2.25 -16.67
N GLU A 171 1.21 2.18 -17.41
CA GLU A 171 1.66 0.93 -18.06
C GLU A 171 2.07 -0.14 -17.05
N VAL A 172 2.68 0.19 -15.90
CA VAL A 172 2.91 -0.77 -14.80
C VAL A 172 1.59 -1.36 -14.34
N ILE A 173 0.61 -0.52 -14.01
CA ILE A 173 -0.69 -0.99 -13.52
C ILE A 173 -1.41 -1.85 -14.56
N LYS A 174 -1.34 -1.44 -15.84
CA LYS A 174 -1.91 -2.21 -16.97
C LYS A 174 -1.24 -3.58 -17.08
N SER A 175 0.10 -3.63 -17.08
CA SER A 175 0.87 -4.87 -17.14
C SER A 175 0.52 -5.82 -15.97
N CYS A 176 0.37 -5.28 -14.76
CA CYS A 176 -0.09 -6.08 -13.62
C CYS A 176 -1.47 -6.68 -13.89
N LYS A 177 -2.43 -5.87 -14.37
CA LYS A 177 -3.81 -6.32 -14.64
C LYS A 177 -3.92 -7.37 -15.75
N GLU A 178 -3.16 -7.21 -16.82
CA GLU A 178 -3.17 -8.13 -17.97
C GLU A 178 -2.59 -9.51 -17.63
N ASN A 179 -1.78 -9.59 -16.57
CA ASN A 179 -1.15 -10.83 -16.11
C ASN A 179 -1.73 -11.37 -14.80
N MET A 180 -2.94 -10.94 -14.43
CA MET A 180 -3.61 -11.44 -13.23
C MET A 180 -4.10 -12.87 -13.42
N LYS A 181 -3.85 -13.70 -12.40
CA LYS A 181 -4.33 -15.07 -12.25
C LYS A 181 -4.94 -15.23 -10.85
N PRO A 182 -5.66 -16.32 -10.56
CA PRO A 182 -6.09 -16.59 -9.20
C PRO A 182 -4.94 -16.58 -8.20
N ILE A 183 -5.12 -15.88 -7.09
CA ILE A 183 -4.15 -15.75 -6.01
C ILE A 183 -4.49 -16.78 -4.93
N SER A 184 -3.54 -17.63 -4.60
CA SER A 184 -3.68 -18.65 -3.53
C SER A 184 -3.22 -18.14 -2.16
N SER A 185 -2.48 -17.04 -2.12
CA SER A 185 -1.95 -16.44 -0.90
C SER A 185 -3.06 -15.99 0.04
N LYS A 186 -2.89 -16.18 1.35
CA LYS A 186 -3.66 -15.41 2.33
C LYS A 186 -3.37 -13.93 2.11
N THR A 187 -4.42 -13.13 1.91
CA THR A 187 -4.27 -11.74 1.48
C THR A 187 -4.85 -10.78 2.52
N LEU A 188 -4.05 -9.81 2.96
CA LEU A 188 -4.47 -8.67 3.76
C LEU A 188 -4.47 -7.41 2.91
N VAL A 189 -5.59 -6.70 2.87
CA VAL A 189 -5.70 -5.36 2.28
C VAL A 189 -5.97 -4.35 3.37
N ILE A 190 -5.15 -3.32 3.47
CA ILE A 190 -5.34 -2.19 4.38
C ILE A 190 -5.65 -0.93 3.56
N LEU A 191 -6.76 -0.28 3.90
CA LEU A 191 -7.24 0.93 3.25
C LEU A 191 -7.46 2.05 4.25
N GLY A 192 -7.25 3.28 3.82
CA GLY A 192 -7.60 4.48 4.56
C GLY A 192 -8.83 5.15 3.94
N ASP A 193 -9.80 5.57 4.76
CA ASP A 193 -11.02 6.24 4.28
C ASP A 193 -10.76 7.64 3.72
N MET A 194 -9.59 8.22 4.05
CA MET A 194 -9.10 9.51 3.56
C MET A 194 -8.07 9.39 2.45
N ASP A 195 -7.97 8.23 1.81
CA ASP A 195 -7.05 8.03 0.69
C ASP A 195 -7.48 8.83 -0.55
N GLN A 196 -6.63 9.78 -0.96
CA GLN A 196 -6.89 10.67 -2.09
C GLN A 196 -6.69 9.97 -3.44
N LEU A 197 -5.90 8.90 -3.48
CA LEU A 197 -5.43 8.26 -4.70
C LEU A 197 -6.11 6.93 -4.97
N VAL A 198 -6.24 6.08 -3.95
CA VAL A 198 -6.77 4.73 -4.08
C VAL A 198 -8.17 4.65 -3.45
N PRO A 199 -9.21 4.41 -4.26
CA PRO A 199 -10.58 4.27 -3.75
C PRO A 199 -10.77 2.91 -3.07
N GLU A 200 -11.69 2.84 -2.12
CA GLU A 200 -12.08 1.58 -1.44
C GLU A 200 -12.50 0.46 -2.41
N LYS A 201 -13.04 0.80 -3.58
CA LYS A 201 -13.42 -0.18 -4.61
C LYS A 201 -12.26 -1.06 -5.10
N THR A 202 -11.00 -0.73 -4.75
CA THR A 202 -9.85 -1.60 -5.06
C THR A 202 -9.93 -2.94 -4.35
N GLU A 203 -10.59 -3.01 -3.18
CA GLU A 203 -10.86 -4.29 -2.49
C GLU A 203 -11.70 -5.24 -3.35
N ASN A 204 -12.74 -4.71 -4.01
CA ASN A 204 -13.62 -5.50 -4.89
C ASN A 204 -12.86 -6.03 -6.11
N TYR A 205 -11.88 -5.28 -6.61
CA TYR A 205 -11.02 -5.76 -7.67
C TYR A 205 -10.15 -6.93 -7.21
N ILE A 206 -9.53 -6.83 -6.03
CA ILE A 206 -8.66 -7.88 -5.47
C ILE A 206 -9.48 -9.13 -5.13
N ALA A 207 -10.69 -8.96 -4.57
CA ALA A 207 -11.59 -10.06 -4.20
C ALA A 207 -12.01 -10.95 -5.39
N GLN A 208 -11.87 -10.47 -6.63
CA GLN A 208 -12.11 -11.28 -7.82
C GLN A 208 -11.04 -12.37 -8.03
N TYR A 209 -9.85 -12.18 -7.46
CA TYR A 209 -8.69 -13.03 -7.69
C TYR A 209 -8.29 -13.87 -6.49
N THR A 210 -8.74 -13.56 -5.28
CA THR A 210 -8.44 -14.34 -4.06
C THR A 210 -9.68 -14.60 -3.22
N LYS A 211 -9.76 -15.82 -2.65
CA LYS A 211 -10.84 -16.22 -1.74
C LYS A 211 -10.47 -15.99 -0.28
N ASP A 212 -9.18 -16.00 0.06
CA ASP A 212 -8.69 -15.78 1.43
C ASP A 212 -8.26 -14.32 1.58
N LEU A 213 -9.26 -13.43 1.72
CA LEU A 213 -9.10 -11.99 1.77
C LEU A 213 -9.56 -11.43 3.12
N THR A 214 -8.65 -10.78 3.82
CA THR A 214 -8.95 -9.94 4.98
C THR A 214 -8.81 -8.47 4.58
N VAL A 215 -9.82 -7.65 4.88
CA VAL A 215 -9.78 -6.20 4.61
C VAL A 215 -9.89 -5.44 5.91
N ILE A 216 -8.98 -4.51 6.15
CA ILE A 216 -9.00 -3.60 7.31
C ILE A 216 -9.06 -2.15 6.79
N LYS A 217 -10.06 -1.40 7.26
CA LYS A 217 -10.24 0.02 6.92
C LYS A 217 -9.96 0.87 8.13
N PHE A 218 -9.03 1.81 7.99
CA PHE A 218 -8.69 2.76 9.04
C PHE A 218 -9.36 4.10 8.80
N LYS A 219 -10.09 4.58 9.82
CA LYS A 219 -10.68 5.93 9.79
C LYS A 219 -9.58 6.99 9.91
N ASN A 220 -9.78 8.12 9.20
CA ASN A 220 -8.89 9.27 9.22
C ASN A 220 -7.43 8.91 8.86
N VAL A 221 -7.24 8.04 7.88
CA VAL A 221 -5.93 7.66 7.36
C VAL A 221 -5.86 7.98 5.86
N SER A 222 -4.86 8.78 5.50
CA SER A 222 -4.56 9.15 4.11
C SER A 222 -3.71 8.10 3.41
N HIS A 223 -3.33 8.37 2.14
CA HIS A 223 -2.55 7.44 1.31
C HIS A 223 -1.22 6.99 1.95
N MET A 224 -0.46 7.92 2.57
CA MET A 224 0.84 7.62 3.21
C MET A 224 0.68 6.97 4.59
N MET A 225 -0.05 5.88 4.66
CA MET A 225 -0.58 5.30 5.90
C MET A 225 0.48 4.85 6.92
N LEU A 226 1.64 4.33 6.50
CA LEU A 226 2.74 3.98 7.42
C LEU A 226 3.41 5.20 8.08
N ARG A 227 3.15 6.41 7.57
CA ARG A 227 3.61 7.69 8.15
C ARG A 227 2.49 8.46 8.87
N SER A 228 1.29 7.88 8.94
CA SER A 228 0.16 8.48 9.65
C SER A 228 0.31 8.36 11.18
N LYS A 229 -0.50 9.10 11.92
CA LYS A 229 -0.57 8.98 13.39
C LYS A 229 -1.02 7.59 13.85
N LYS A 230 -1.66 6.82 12.97
CA LYS A 230 -2.11 5.45 13.23
C LYS A 230 -1.10 4.39 12.76
N SER A 231 0.11 4.78 12.36
CA SER A 231 1.14 3.85 11.86
C SER A 231 1.38 2.67 12.81
N LYS A 232 1.44 2.90 14.13
CA LYS A 232 1.61 1.82 15.12
C LYS A 232 0.47 0.80 15.09
N GLN A 233 -0.79 1.25 14.92
CA GLN A 233 -1.94 0.34 14.82
C GLN A 233 -1.93 -0.43 13.51
N LEU A 234 -1.54 0.21 12.41
CA LEU A 234 -1.37 -0.43 11.11
C LEU A 234 -0.26 -1.50 11.16
N ILE A 235 0.89 -1.15 11.72
CA ILE A 235 2.02 -2.07 11.90
C ILE A 235 1.59 -3.26 12.75
N HIS A 236 0.90 -3.03 13.87
CA HIS A 236 0.37 -4.11 14.72
C HIS A 236 -0.53 -5.06 13.90
N ALA A 237 -1.47 -4.53 13.12
CA ALA A 237 -2.36 -5.35 12.28
C ALA A 237 -1.58 -6.18 11.24
N ILE A 238 -0.52 -5.61 10.63
CA ILE A 238 0.35 -6.31 9.69
C ILE A 238 1.09 -7.46 10.39
N ILE A 239 1.70 -7.18 11.55
CA ILE A 239 2.47 -8.16 12.30
C ILE A 239 1.59 -9.31 12.81
N GLU A 240 0.40 -9.00 13.33
CA GLU A 240 -0.58 -10.01 13.72
C GLU A 240 -0.99 -10.91 12.55
N PHE A 241 -1.23 -10.32 11.37
CA PHE A 241 -1.53 -11.09 10.18
C PHE A 241 -0.36 -12.01 9.76
N ILE A 242 0.88 -11.51 9.83
CA ILE A 242 2.09 -12.28 9.52
C ILE A 242 2.27 -13.45 10.50
N LYS A 243 2.03 -13.22 11.81
CA LYS A 243 2.21 -14.22 12.87
C LYS A 243 1.09 -15.27 12.94
N LYS A 244 -0.10 -14.94 12.45
CA LYS A 244 -1.22 -15.85 12.48
C LYS A 244 -0.87 -17.12 11.71
N GLU A 245 -0.86 -18.28 12.41
CA GLU A 245 -0.53 -19.57 11.83
C GLU A 245 -1.48 -19.93 10.70
N ASP A 246 -0.93 -20.62 9.71
CA ASP A 246 -1.71 -21.17 8.61
C ASP A 246 -2.35 -22.47 9.13
N ASN A 247 -3.60 -22.42 9.58
CA ASN A 247 -4.37 -23.53 10.16
C ASN A 247 -4.63 -24.69 9.15
N ASN A 248 -3.65 -25.09 8.35
CA ASN A 248 -3.83 -26.13 7.32
C ASN A 248 -2.68 -27.15 7.25
N ASP A 249 -1.84 -27.32 8.27
CA ASP A 249 -0.81 -28.37 8.29
C ASP A 249 -1.08 -29.53 9.28
N GLU A 250 -2.30 -29.63 9.85
CA GLU A 250 -2.69 -30.79 10.64
C GLU A 250 -3.91 -31.51 10.04
N SER A 251 -3.76 -32.02 8.83
CA SER A 251 -4.60 -33.13 8.35
C SER A 251 -4.03 -33.74 7.07
N ASN A 252 -2.99 -34.56 7.23
CA ASN A 252 -2.74 -35.77 6.43
C ASN A 252 -1.78 -36.69 7.19
#